data_e111861cc2976614e9a634aa19d204af
#
_entry.id   e111861cc2976614e9a634aa19d204af
#
_cell.length_a   1.000
_cell.length_b   1.000
_cell.length_c   1.000
_cell.angle_alpha   90.00
_cell.angle_beta   90.00
_cell.angle_gamma   90.00
#
_symmetry.space_group_name_H-M   'P 1'
#
loop_
_entity.id
_entity.type
_entity.pdbx_description
1 polymer ?
#
loop_
_entity_poly.entity_id
_entity_poly.type
_entity_poly.pdbx_seq_one_letter_code
_entity_poly.pdbx_strand_id
1 'polypeptide(L)'
;MANPYLVVEHLTKVYERGQVLALRDLSFTVDKGEFLVVIGLSGSGKSTLLRCINRLIEPTKGKIWLDGGEVTRLSQARMRRVRRKIGMIFQQFNLVDRSTAIANVLTGRLGYLPGWRALLGWFPEEDREKALANLERVGLRDKAYVRVDQLSGGQRQRVGIARALMQEPELLLADEPVSALDPATSHSIMQYLEQMNKEDGVTVIASLHFLSLARRYGTRIIALKDGQLVFDGSPQAIDNVKFKEIYGEDAEEVEVR
;
A
#
# COMPACT_ATOMS: atom_id res chain seq x y z
N MET A 1 -21.52 3.79 -17.31
CA MET A 1 -20.47 4.14 -16.36
C MET A 1 -19.77 2.84 -15.97
N ALA A 2 -18.45 2.76 -16.00
CA ALA A 2 -17.73 1.58 -15.57
C ALA A 2 -17.99 1.38 -14.06
N ASN A 3 -18.17 0.14 -13.60
CA ASN A 3 -18.27 -0.14 -12.18
C ASN A 3 -16.92 0.15 -11.52
N PRO A 4 -16.90 0.85 -10.36
CA PRO A 4 -15.66 1.11 -9.64
C PRO A 4 -14.99 -0.22 -9.23
N TYR A 5 -13.65 -0.23 -9.23
CA TYR A 5 -12.86 -1.42 -8.89
C TYR A 5 -12.87 -1.72 -7.39
N LEU A 6 -12.77 -0.68 -6.55
CA LEU A 6 -12.93 -0.76 -5.11
C LEU A 6 -14.08 0.15 -4.67
N VAL A 7 -14.94 -0.36 -3.81
CA VAL A 7 -15.99 0.42 -3.14
C VAL A 7 -15.87 0.23 -1.64
N VAL A 8 -15.81 1.31 -0.92
CA VAL A 8 -15.84 1.37 0.55
C VAL A 8 -17.13 2.06 0.96
N GLU A 9 -17.97 1.38 1.77
CA GLU A 9 -19.27 1.87 2.20
C GLU A 9 -19.37 1.87 3.72
N HIS A 10 -19.59 3.05 4.31
CA HIS A 10 -19.85 3.25 5.75
C HIS A 10 -18.81 2.56 6.65
N LEU A 11 -17.53 2.57 6.25
CA LEU A 11 -16.47 1.87 6.93
C LEU A 11 -16.15 2.51 8.27
N THR A 12 -16.31 1.74 9.34
CA THR A 12 -16.02 2.16 10.71
C THR A 12 -15.09 1.17 11.39
N LYS A 13 -14.07 1.66 12.08
CA LYS A 13 -13.18 0.85 12.90
C LYS A 13 -12.99 1.43 14.29
N VAL A 14 -13.34 0.62 15.29
CA VAL A 14 -13.11 0.89 16.71
C VAL A 14 -12.12 -0.14 17.25
N TYR A 15 -11.10 0.30 17.96
CA TYR A 15 -10.21 -0.59 18.70
C TYR A 15 -10.70 -0.77 20.14
N GLU A 16 -10.92 -2.02 20.56
CA GLU A 16 -11.58 -2.36 21.84
C GLU A 16 -10.79 -1.90 23.07
N ARG A 17 -9.46 -1.95 23.05
CA ARG A 17 -8.60 -1.54 24.16
C ARG A 17 -8.38 -0.03 24.20
N GLY A 18 -9.38 0.74 24.49
CA GLY A 18 -9.22 2.18 24.66
C GLY A 18 -10.28 3.01 23.95
N GLN A 19 -11.27 2.36 23.36
CA GLN A 19 -12.38 3.04 22.66
C GLN A 19 -11.90 4.03 21.56
N VAL A 20 -10.73 3.75 20.95
CA VAL A 20 -10.21 4.58 19.88
C VAL A 20 -11.00 4.32 18.61
N LEU A 21 -11.79 5.31 18.21
CA LEU A 21 -12.53 5.32 16.94
C LEU A 21 -11.58 5.78 15.82
N ALA A 22 -10.94 4.80 15.16
CA ALA A 22 -9.90 5.06 14.17
C ALA A 22 -10.44 5.40 12.78
N LEU A 23 -11.63 4.88 12.41
CA LEU A 23 -12.34 5.22 11.17
C LEU A 23 -13.81 5.47 11.51
N ARG A 24 -14.39 6.54 10.93
CA ARG A 24 -15.74 7.02 11.21
C ARG A 24 -16.51 7.16 9.91
N ASP A 25 -17.29 6.11 9.58
CA ASP A 25 -18.27 6.17 8.48
C ASP A 25 -17.69 6.59 7.12
N LEU A 26 -16.53 6.01 6.74
CA LEU A 26 -15.87 6.34 5.49
C LEU A 26 -16.59 5.70 4.30
N SER A 27 -16.85 6.51 3.26
CA SER A 27 -17.41 6.03 2.00
C SER A 27 -16.70 6.69 0.83
N PHE A 28 -16.14 5.90 -0.08
CA PHE A 28 -15.51 6.35 -1.32
C PHE A 28 -15.36 5.17 -2.29
N THR A 29 -15.02 5.48 -3.53
CA THR A 29 -14.75 4.49 -4.58
C THR A 29 -13.38 4.69 -5.18
N VAL A 30 -12.82 3.68 -5.85
CA VAL A 30 -11.57 3.76 -6.62
C VAL A 30 -11.79 3.05 -7.94
N ASP A 31 -11.40 3.71 -9.04
CA ASP A 31 -11.48 3.13 -10.37
C ASP A 31 -10.27 2.22 -10.66
N LYS A 32 -10.44 1.29 -11.61
CA LYS A 32 -9.34 0.41 -12.02
C LYS A 32 -8.23 1.25 -12.69
N GLY A 33 -6.98 1.01 -12.27
CA GLY A 33 -5.83 1.76 -12.76
C GLY A 33 -5.69 3.18 -12.20
N GLU A 34 -6.51 3.57 -11.21
CA GLU A 34 -6.37 4.85 -10.51
C GLU A 34 -5.17 4.85 -9.57
N PHE A 35 -4.47 5.98 -9.46
CA PHE A 35 -3.47 6.22 -8.42
C PHE A 35 -4.08 7.15 -7.35
N LEU A 36 -4.73 6.55 -6.35
CA LEU A 36 -5.33 7.26 -5.23
C LEU A 36 -4.29 7.50 -4.14
N VAL A 37 -4.15 8.75 -3.68
CA VAL A 37 -3.32 9.08 -2.53
C VAL A 37 -4.20 9.41 -1.33
N VAL A 38 -3.86 8.83 -0.17
CA VAL A 38 -4.50 9.10 1.12
C VAL A 38 -3.59 9.97 1.96
N ILE A 39 -4.01 11.20 2.27
CA ILE A 39 -3.25 12.14 3.10
C ILE A 39 -3.93 12.38 4.45
N GLY A 40 -3.22 13.05 5.36
CA GLY A 40 -3.69 13.44 6.70
C GLY A 40 -2.61 13.30 7.75
N LEU A 41 -2.84 13.86 8.91
CA LEU A 41 -1.92 13.81 10.05
C LEU A 41 -1.62 12.39 10.53
N SER A 42 -0.56 12.23 11.30
CA SER A 42 -0.30 10.99 12.03
C SER A 42 -1.50 10.67 12.93
N GLY A 43 -1.94 9.40 12.93
CA GLY A 43 -3.13 8.99 13.69
C GLY A 43 -4.48 9.27 13.02
N SER A 44 -4.55 9.91 11.85
CA SER A 44 -5.82 10.21 11.15
C SER A 44 -6.58 8.98 10.62
N GLY A 45 -5.99 7.77 10.67
CA GLY A 45 -6.64 6.52 10.26
C GLY A 45 -6.13 5.93 8.94
N LYS A 46 -5.15 6.54 8.24
CA LYS A 46 -4.64 6.10 6.92
C LYS A 46 -4.22 4.62 6.91
N SER A 47 -3.30 4.23 7.80
CA SER A 47 -2.83 2.84 7.89
C SER A 47 -3.94 1.87 8.29
N THR A 48 -4.88 2.31 9.15
CA THR A 48 -6.05 1.51 9.51
C THR A 48 -6.95 1.28 8.31
N LEU A 49 -7.17 2.30 7.47
CA LEU A 49 -7.94 2.18 6.23
C LEU A 49 -7.32 1.14 5.28
N LEU A 50 -6.03 1.27 4.96
CA LEU A 50 -5.34 0.33 4.06
C LEU A 50 -5.39 -1.11 4.61
N ARG A 51 -5.20 -1.29 5.91
CA ARG A 51 -5.27 -2.60 6.57
C ARG A 51 -6.68 -3.17 6.61
N CYS A 52 -7.72 -2.33 6.70
CA CYS A 52 -9.11 -2.77 6.56
C CYS A 52 -9.44 -3.20 5.13
N ILE A 53 -8.96 -2.48 4.11
CA ILE A 53 -9.14 -2.85 2.69
C ILE A 53 -8.58 -4.26 2.44
N ASN A 54 -7.37 -4.56 2.92
CA ASN A 54 -6.75 -5.89 2.82
C ASN A 54 -7.27 -6.89 3.88
N ARG A 55 -8.19 -6.48 4.75
CA ARG A 55 -8.68 -7.26 5.91
C ARG A 55 -7.57 -7.88 6.77
N LEU A 56 -6.44 -7.21 6.88
CA LEU A 56 -5.47 -7.48 7.93
C LEU A 56 -6.02 -7.06 9.30
N ILE A 57 -6.91 -6.07 9.30
CA ILE A 57 -7.72 -5.64 10.43
C ILE A 57 -9.18 -5.74 9.98
N GLU A 58 -10.00 -6.45 10.76
CA GLU A 58 -11.43 -6.53 10.48
C GLU A 58 -12.10 -5.19 10.81
N PRO A 59 -12.90 -4.61 9.89
CA PRO A 59 -13.69 -3.43 10.21
C PRO A 59 -14.76 -3.77 11.27
N THR A 60 -15.18 -2.77 12.05
CA THR A 60 -16.25 -2.92 13.03
C THR A 60 -17.63 -2.85 12.38
N LYS A 61 -17.76 -1.96 11.36
CA LYS A 61 -18.98 -1.80 10.54
C LYS A 61 -18.60 -1.42 9.12
N GLY A 62 -19.58 -1.47 8.21
CA GLY A 62 -19.42 -1.11 6.82
C GLY A 62 -19.08 -2.29 5.93
N LYS A 63 -18.90 -1.99 4.63
CA LYS A 63 -18.65 -3.00 3.60
C LYS A 63 -17.50 -2.55 2.70
N ILE A 64 -16.77 -3.51 2.18
CA ILE A 64 -15.74 -3.31 1.18
C ILE A 64 -16.02 -4.27 0.03
N TRP A 65 -16.04 -3.73 -1.18
CA TRP A 65 -16.22 -4.46 -2.41
C TRP A 65 -14.96 -4.32 -3.25
N LEU A 66 -14.48 -5.39 -3.81
CA LEU A 66 -13.34 -5.40 -4.72
C LEU A 66 -13.70 -6.20 -5.96
N ASP A 67 -13.54 -5.59 -7.14
CA ASP A 67 -13.85 -6.20 -8.44
C ASP A 67 -15.28 -6.80 -8.45
N GLY A 68 -16.25 -6.04 -7.95
CA GLY A 68 -17.67 -6.42 -7.85
C GLY A 68 -18.01 -7.43 -6.76
N GLY A 69 -17.03 -7.96 -6.02
CA GLY A 69 -17.25 -8.94 -4.94
C GLY A 69 -17.15 -8.31 -3.54
N GLU A 70 -18.14 -8.54 -2.66
CA GLU A 70 -18.03 -8.11 -1.25
C GLU A 70 -16.96 -8.94 -0.53
N VAL A 71 -15.90 -8.25 -0.05
CA VAL A 71 -14.77 -8.91 0.63
C VAL A 71 -14.95 -8.97 2.15
N THR A 72 -15.76 -8.11 2.74
CA THR A 72 -15.96 -8.02 4.21
C THR A 72 -16.51 -9.29 4.83
N ARG A 73 -17.34 -10.02 4.10
CA ARG A 73 -17.98 -11.24 4.61
C ARG A 73 -17.36 -12.55 4.14
N LEU A 74 -16.24 -12.46 3.39
CA LEU A 74 -15.57 -13.67 2.92
C LEU A 74 -14.96 -14.47 4.08
N SER A 75 -15.04 -15.80 3.98
CA SER A 75 -14.26 -16.68 4.86
C SER A 75 -12.77 -16.43 4.68
N GLN A 76 -11.94 -16.76 5.68
CA GLN A 76 -10.49 -16.59 5.61
C GLN A 76 -9.86 -17.34 4.43
N ALA A 77 -10.42 -18.49 4.05
CA ALA A 77 -9.95 -19.25 2.89
C ALA A 77 -10.21 -18.52 1.56
N ARG A 78 -11.39 -17.88 1.42
CA ARG A 78 -11.71 -17.06 0.23
C ARG A 78 -10.90 -15.76 0.24
N MET A 79 -10.74 -15.10 1.41
CA MET A 79 -9.93 -13.88 1.53
C MET A 79 -8.46 -14.11 1.18
N ARG A 80 -7.88 -15.28 1.47
CA ARG A 80 -6.53 -15.63 1.01
C ARG A 80 -6.39 -15.60 -0.51
N ARG A 81 -7.44 -16.00 -1.26
CA ARG A 81 -7.44 -15.89 -2.74
C ARG A 81 -7.50 -14.44 -3.21
N VAL A 82 -8.33 -13.61 -2.55
CA VAL A 82 -8.40 -12.17 -2.85
C VAL A 82 -7.06 -11.50 -2.59
N ARG A 83 -6.40 -11.80 -1.45
CA ARG A 83 -5.09 -11.23 -1.10
C ARG A 83 -3.97 -11.57 -2.09
N ARG A 84 -4.10 -12.61 -2.93
CA ARG A 84 -3.14 -12.84 -4.01
C ARG A 84 -3.11 -11.70 -5.02
N LYS A 85 -4.25 -11.04 -5.24
CA LYS A 85 -4.41 -9.90 -6.14
C LYS A 85 -4.07 -8.56 -5.48
N ILE A 86 -3.79 -8.53 -4.18
CA ILE A 86 -3.49 -7.32 -3.40
C ILE A 86 -2.05 -7.36 -2.95
N GLY A 87 -1.18 -6.57 -3.57
CA GLY A 87 0.16 -6.31 -3.06
C GLY A 87 0.11 -5.33 -1.89
N MET A 88 0.99 -5.51 -0.89
CA MET A 88 1.09 -4.56 0.21
C MET A 88 2.53 -4.22 0.53
N ILE A 89 2.82 -2.92 0.53
CA ILE A 89 4.06 -2.32 0.98
C ILE A 89 3.80 -1.74 2.37
N PHE A 90 4.61 -2.13 3.34
CA PHE A 90 4.44 -1.75 4.75
C PHE A 90 5.45 -0.65 5.13
N GLN A 91 5.07 0.22 6.03
CA GLN A 91 5.94 1.25 6.60
C GLN A 91 7.20 0.68 7.25
N GLN A 92 7.11 -0.44 7.97
CA GLN A 92 8.22 -1.11 8.65
C GLN A 92 8.81 -2.27 7.82
N PHE A 93 8.81 -2.19 6.51
CA PHE A 93 9.30 -3.18 5.54
C PHE A 93 8.74 -4.60 5.73
N ASN A 94 8.55 -5.09 6.95
CA ASN A 94 8.10 -6.44 7.32
C ASN A 94 8.89 -7.55 6.58
N LEU A 95 10.20 -7.40 6.54
CA LEU A 95 11.13 -8.35 5.96
C LEU A 95 11.70 -9.27 7.05
N VAL A 96 12.15 -10.45 6.64
CA VAL A 96 12.89 -11.38 7.50
C VAL A 96 14.36 -10.98 7.46
N ASP A 97 14.85 -10.29 8.48
CA ASP A 97 16.18 -9.66 8.51
C ASP A 97 17.33 -10.62 8.23
N ARG A 98 17.30 -11.82 8.80
CA ARG A 98 18.35 -12.84 8.66
C ARG A 98 18.28 -13.63 7.34
N SER A 99 17.29 -13.37 6.50
CA SER A 99 17.14 -13.98 5.17
C SER A 99 17.69 -13.06 4.07
N THR A 100 18.01 -13.65 2.92
CA THR A 100 18.46 -12.91 1.73
C THR A 100 17.33 -12.08 1.11
N ALA A 101 17.69 -11.09 0.28
CA ALA A 101 16.73 -10.28 -0.46
C ALA A 101 15.83 -11.16 -1.34
N ILE A 102 16.39 -12.08 -2.11
CA ILE A 102 15.61 -12.98 -2.97
C ILE A 102 14.68 -13.89 -2.16
N ALA A 103 15.11 -14.40 -1.00
CA ALA A 103 14.26 -15.23 -0.15
C ALA A 103 13.05 -14.42 0.37
N ASN A 104 13.25 -13.15 0.73
CA ASN A 104 12.15 -12.25 1.10
C ASN A 104 11.20 -11.98 -0.08
N VAL A 105 11.71 -11.74 -1.27
CA VAL A 105 10.88 -11.52 -2.48
C VAL A 105 10.04 -12.76 -2.79
N LEU A 106 10.63 -13.96 -2.73
CA LEU A 106 9.94 -15.22 -2.96
C LEU A 106 8.75 -15.44 -2.00
N THR A 107 8.77 -14.86 -0.79
CA THR A 107 7.60 -14.97 0.12
C THR A 107 6.32 -14.39 -0.47
N GLY A 108 6.40 -13.47 -1.46
CA GLY A 108 5.24 -12.99 -2.20
C GLY A 108 4.47 -14.08 -2.94
N ARG A 109 5.13 -15.22 -3.28
CA ARG A 109 4.49 -16.37 -3.95
C ARG A 109 3.90 -17.40 -2.99
N LEU A 110 4.11 -17.29 -1.68
CA LEU A 110 3.62 -18.28 -0.71
C LEU A 110 2.11 -18.55 -0.84
N GLY A 111 1.33 -17.56 -1.19
CA GLY A 111 -0.11 -17.70 -1.39
C GLY A 111 -0.50 -18.60 -2.59
N TYR A 112 0.42 -18.87 -3.50
CA TYR A 112 0.21 -19.65 -4.72
C TYR A 112 0.71 -21.09 -4.62
N LEU A 113 1.56 -21.36 -3.63
CA LEU A 113 2.15 -22.68 -3.42
C LEU A 113 1.23 -23.62 -2.62
N PRO A 114 1.28 -24.94 -2.88
CA PRO A 114 0.73 -25.94 -1.97
C PRO A 114 1.37 -25.79 -0.58
N GLY A 115 0.57 -26.00 0.48
CA GLY A 115 1.02 -25.73 1.87
C GLY A 115 2.33 -26.42 2.27
N TRP A 116 2.56 -27.65 1.81
CA TRP A 116 3.79 -28.39 2.10
C TRP A 116 5.05 -27.77 1.42
N ARG A 117 4.92 -27.24 0.18
CA ARG A 117 6.02 -26.51 -0.47
C ARG A 117 6.30 -25.20 0.20
N ALA A 118 5.23 -24.47 0.58
CA ALA A 118 5.36 -23.23 1.33
C ALA A 118 6.09 -23.45 2.66
N LEU A 119 5.80 -24.54 3.39
CA LEU A 119 6.45 -24.90 4.66
C LEU A 119 7.94 -25.21 4.46
N LEU A 120 8.32 -25.90 3.36
CA LEU A 120 9.70 -26.23 3.05
C LEU A 120 10.47 -25.11 2.35
N GLY A 121 9.82 -23.99 2.01
CA GLY A 121 10.44 -22.91 1.24
C GLY A 121 10.87 -23.36 -0.17
N TRP A 122 10.18 -24.34 -0.74
CA TRP A 122 10.51 -24.91 -2.03
C TRP A 122 9.75 -24.21 -3.15
N PHE A 123 10.41 -23.24 -3.77
CA PHE A 123 9.90 -22.45 -4.88
C PHE A 123 10.32 -23.06 -6.22
N PRO A 124 9.42 -23.08 -7.25
CA PRO A 124 9.77 -23.42 -8.63
C PRO A 124 10.87 -22.51 -9.17
N GLU A 125 11.63 -22.97 -10.15
CA GLU A 125 12.70 -22.18 -10.78
C GLU A 125 12.12 -20.92 -11.44
N GLU A 126 10.94 -21.01 -12.06
CA GLU A 126 10.22 -19.87 -12.63
C GLU A 126 9.98 -18.76 -11.60
N ASP A 127 9.59 -19.10 -10.36
CA ASP A 127 9.42 -18.11 -9.29
C ASP A 127 10.76 -17.46 -8.88
N ARG A 128 11.88 -18.19 -8.95
CA ARG A 128 13.22 -17.65 -8.67
C ARG A 128 13.65 -16.66 -9.74
N GLU A 129 13.42 -17.00 -11.01
CA GLU A 129 13.70 -16.11 -12.15
C GLU A 129 12.84 -14.83 -12.04
N LYS A 130 11.54 -14.96 -11.75
CA LYS A 130 10.66 -13.80 -11.49
C LYS A 130 11.14 -12.95 -10.31
N ALA A 131 11.62 -13.58 -9.23
CA ALA A 131 12.15 -12.84 -8.09
C ALA A 131 13.41 -12.04 -8.44
N LEU A 132 14.31 -12.62 -9.24
CA LEU A 132 15.50 -11.92 -9.75
C LEU A 132 15.12 -10.76 -10.68
N ALA A 133 14.15 -10.97 -11.58
CA ALA A 133 13.65 -9.93 -12.47
C ALA A 133 13.00 -8.78 -11.67
N ASN A 134 12.21 -9.08 -10.63
CA ASN A 134 11.63 -8.07 -9.76
C ASN A 134 12.69 -7.30 -8.94
N LEU A 135 13.75 -7.98 -8.49
CA LEU A 135 14.89 -7.31 -7.87
C LEU A 135 15.65 -6.42 -8.85
N GLU A 136 15.75 -6.82 -10.13
CA GLU A 136 16.34 -6.01 -11.19
C GLU A 136 15.52 -4.73 -11.45
N ARG A 137 14.18 -4.84 -11.53
CA ARG A 137 13.27 -3.69 -11.69
C ARG A 137 13.47 -2.63 -10.60
N VAL A 138 13.85 -3.03 -9.39
CA VAL A 138 14.12 -2.10 -8.28
C VAL A 138 15.62 -1.82 -8.08
N GLY A 139 16.47 -2.23 -9.02
CA GLY A 139 17.93 -1.95 -9.02
C GLY A 139 18.69 -2.68 -7.91
N LEU A 140 18.30 -3.92 -7.57
CA LEU A 140 18.90 -4.73 -6.50
C LEU A 140 19.29 -6.15 -6.95
N ARG A 141 19.44 -6.42 -8.26
CA ARG A 141 19.81 -7.75 -8.75
C ARG A 141 21.15 -8.23 -8.20
N ASP A 142 22.12 -7.33 -8.12
CA ASP A 142 23.46 -7.57 -7.58
C ASP A 142 23.46 -7.94 -6.09
N LYS A 143 22.40 -7.57 -5.38
CA LYS A 143 22.21 -7.81 -3.95
C LYS A 143 21.18 -8.90 -3.63
N ALA A 144 20.76 -9.68 -4.63
CA ALA A 144 19.75 -10.73 -4.48
C ALA A 144 20.06 -11.71 -3.33
N TYR A 145 21.32 -12.07 -3.15
CA TYR A 145 21.77 -13.03 -2.15
C TYR A 145 22.36 -12.38 -0.87
N VAL A 146 22.32 -11.04 -0.77
CA VAL A 146 22.70 -10.32 0.43
C VAL A 146 21.57 -10.42 1.46
N ARG A 147 21.93 -10.57 2.74
CA ARG A 147 20.97 -10.59 3.84
C ARG A 147 20.36 -9.20 4.04
N VAL A 148 19.06 -9.18 4.37
CA VAL A 148 18.30 -7.93 4.52
C VAL A 148 18.86 -7.04 5.64
N ASP A 149 19.37 -7.61 6.74
CA ASP A 149 19.99 -6.84 7.83
C ASP A 149 21.27 -6.08 7.41
N GLN A 150 21.89 -6.43 6.28
CA GLN A 150 23.05 -5.76 5.70
C GLN A 150 22.68 -4.68 4.68
N LEU A 151 21.39 -4.49 4.39
CA LEU A 151 20.88 -3.52 3.42
C LEU A 151 20.54 -2.19 4.09
N SER A 152 20.72 -1.08 3.35
CA SER A 152 20.22 0.24 3.80
C SER A 152 18.68 0.28 3.88
N GLY A 153 18.12 1.28 4.58
CA GLY A 153 16.67 1.47 4.69
C GLY A 153 15.98 1.54 3.32
N GLY A 154 16.50 2.34 2.38
CA GLY A 154 15.98 2.43 1.02
C GLY A 154 16.10 1.12 0.23
N GLN A 155 17.18 0.34 0.43
CA GLN A 155 17.33 -0.98 -0.18
C GLN A 155 16.31 -1.98 0.39
N ARG A 156 16.08 -1.97 1.70
CA ARG A 156 15.03 -2.80 2.34
C ARG A 156 13.65 -2.44 1.79
N GLN A 157 13.34 -1.16 1.62
CA GLN A 157 12.08 -0.73 1.02
C GLN A 157 11.91 -1.27 -0.40
N ARG A 158 12.96 -1.20 -1.24
CA ARG A 158 12.94 -1.76 -2.60
C ARG A 158 12.74 -3.29 -2.59
N VAL A 159 13.33 -4.02 -1.65
CA VAL A 159 13.03 -5.46 -1.45
C VAL A 159 11.55 -5.68 -1.12
N GLY A 160 10.96 -4.83 -0.27
CA GLY A 160 9.53 -4.86 0.04
C GLY A 160 8.64 -4.63 -1.18
N ILE A 161 9.04 -3.71 -2.08
CA ILE A 161 8.35 -3.48 -3.37
C ILE A 161 8.49 -4.70 -4.28
N ALA A 162 9.71 -5.23 -4.47
CA ALA A 162 9.93 -6.43 -5.27
C ALA A 162 9.11 -7.63 -4.77
N ARG A 163 8.95 -7.77 -3.44
CA ARG A 163 8.07 -8.77 -2.84
C ARG A 163 6.58 -8.54 -3.19
N ALA A 164 6.13 -7.30 -3.19
CA ALA A 164 4.75 -6.98 -3.59
C ALA A 164 4.53 -7.26 -5.09
N LEU A 165 5.49 -6.92 -5.95
CA LEU A 165 5.49 -7.25 -7.38
C LEU A 165 5.41 -8.75 -7.64
N MET A 166 6.02 -9.57 -6.78
CA MET A 166 6.02 -11.02 -6.91
C MET A 166 4.62 -11.65 -6.85
N GLN A 167 3.64 -10.92 -6.30
CA GLN A 167 2.23 -11.34 -6.29
C GLN A 167 1.52 -11.06 -7.61
N GLU A 168 2.11 -10.31 -8.54
CA GLU A 168 1.44 -9.82 -9.76
C GLU A 168 0.10 -9.14 -9.41
N PRO A 169 0.12 -8.09 -8.56
CA PRO A 169 -1.08 -7.54 -7.97
C PRO A 169 -1.91 -6.73 -8.97
N GLU A 170 -3.24 -6.79 -8.83
CA GLU A 170 -4.17 -5.87 -9.49
C GLU A 170 -4.42 -4.59 -8.66
N LEU A 171 -4.25 -4.68 -7.34
CA LEU A 171 -4.31 -3.59 -6.37
C LEU A 171 -3.04 -3.55 -5.54
N LEU A 172 -2.39 -2.39 -5.45
CA LEU A 172 -1.26 -2.16 -4.57
C LEU A 172 -1.66 -1.20 -3.45
N LEU A 173 -1.47 -1.62 -2.22
CA LEU A 173 -1.64 -0.80 -1.02
C LEU A 173 -0.27 -0.44 -0.48
N ALA A 174 0.07 0.85 -0.42
CA ALA A 174 1.35 1.33 0.08
C ALA A 174 1.15 2.17 1.35
N ASP A 175 1.49 1.60 2.50
CA ASP A 175 1.36 2.24 3.81
C ASP A 175 2.65 3.01 4.14
N GLU A 176 2.65 4.33 3.91
CA GLU A 176 3.76 5.25 4.13
C GLU A 176 5.09 4.76 3.50
N PRO A 177 5.10 4.48 2.19
CA PRO A 177 6.23 3.78 1.54
C PRO A 177 7.54 4.57 1.55
N VAL A 178 7.52 5.86 1.91
CA VAL A 178 8.68 6.77 1.86
C VAL A 178 8.96 7.51 3.18
N SER A 179 8.24 7.24 4.27
CA SER A 179 8.27 8.04 5.50
C SER A 179 9.62 8.05 6.23
N ALA A 180 10.48 7.05 6.02
CA ALA A 180 11.78 6.91 6.68
C ALA A 180 12.97 7.01 5.72
N LEU A 181 12.78 7.63 4.54
CA LEU A 181 13.77 7.67 3.47
C LEU A 181 14.18 9.11 3.15
N ASP A 182 15.39 9.26 2.62
CA ASP A 182 15.85 10.53 2.07
C ASP A 182 15.05 10.94 0.82
N PRO A 183 15.05 12.22 0.43
CA PRO A 183 14.25 12.71 -0.70
C PRO A 183 14.51 11.98 -2.02
N ALA A 184 15.79 11.72 -2.37
CA ALA A 184 16.15 11.06 -3.63
C ALA A 184 15.63 9.62 -3.67
N THR A 185 15.79 8.88 -2.58
CA THR A 185 15.24 7.53 -2.43
C THR A 185 13.72 7.55 -2.46
N SER A 186 13.07 8.52 -1.81
CA SER A 186 11.62 8.70 -1.82
C SER A 186 11.08 8.88 -3.24
N HIS A 187 11.72 9.72 -4.06
CA HIS A 187 11.35 9.88 -5.46
C HIS A 187 11.51 8.58 -6.26
N SER A 188 12.62 7.86 -6.07
CA SER A 188 12.83 6.57 -6.75
C SER A 188 11.74 5.56 -6.39
N ILE A 189 11.34 5.49 -5.11
CA ILE A 189 10.25 4.60 -4.67
C ILE A 189 8.92 4.99 -5.32
N MET A 190 8.59 6.27 -5.33
CA MET A 190 7.35 6.75 -5.95
C MET A 190 7.34 6.53 -7.47
N GLN A 191 8.49 6.65 -8.15
CA GLN A 191 8.61 6.31 -9.57
C GLN A 191 8.33 4.83 -9.83
N TYR A 192 8.80 3.90 -8.98
CA TYR A 192 8.43 2.48 -9.13
C TYR A 192 6.92 2.25 -8.99
N LEU A 193 6.26 2.94 -8.04
CA LEU A 193 4.81 2.84 -7.89
C LEU A 193 4.07 3.43 -9.10
N GLU A 194 4.54 4.56 -9.61
CA GLU A 194 4.00 5.19 -10.82
C GLU A 194 4.16 4.29 -12.05
N GLN A 195 5.33 3.67 -12.21
CA GLN A 195 5.59 2.73 -13.29
C GLN A 195 4.64 1.53 -13.23
N MET A 196 4.45 0.92 -12.07
CA MET A 196 3.48 -0.16 -11.89
C MET A 196 2.05 0.28 -12.26
N ASN A 197 1.68 1.49 -11.91
CA ASN A 197 0.37 2.03 -12.25
C ASN A 197 0.21 2.27 -13.76
N LYS A 198 1.17 2.96 -14.41
CA LYS A 198 1.08 3.37 -15.81
C LYS A 198 1.38 2.26 -16.80
N GLU A 199 2.39 1.43 -16.52
CA GLU A 199 2.85 0.39 -17.44
C GLU A 199 2.16 -0.95 -17.21
N ASP A 200 1.99 -1.35 -15.93
CA ASP A 200 1.38 -2.62 -15.59
C ASP A 200 -0.15 -2.50 -15.35
N GLY A 201 -0.72 -1.28 -15.34
CA GLY A 201 -2.15 -1.02 -15.12
C GLY A 201 -2.64 -1.33 -13.69
N VAL A 202 -1.72 -1.39 -12.72
CA VAL A 202 -2.05 -1.69 -11.32
C VAL A 202 -2.77 -0.51 -10.70
N THR A 203 -3.88 -0.77 -10.00
CA THR A 203 -4.54 0.24 -9.16
C THR A 203 -3.68 0.47 -7.91
N VAL A 204 -3.38 1.73 -7.59
CA VAL A 204 -2.51 2.06 -6.44
C VAL A 204 -3.28 2.90 -5.42
N ILE A 205 -3.19 2.51 -4.15
CA ILE A 205 -3.63 3.34 -3.01
C ILE A 205 -2.44 3.52 -2.09
N ALA A 206 -1.90 4.75 -2.03
CA ALA A 206 -0.73 5.07 -1.22
C ALA A 206 -1.06 6.08 -0.12
N SER A 207 -0.72 5.79 1.13
CA SER A 207 -0.75 6.80 2.17
C SER A 207 0.55 7.60 2.18
N LEU A 208 0.45 8.94 2.15
CA LEU A 208 1.59 9.85 2.14
C LEU A 208 1.42 10.95 3.20
N HIS A 209 2.56 11.44 3.71
CA HIS A 209 2.59 12.60 4.59
C HIS A 209 2.86 13.91 3.84
N PHE A 210 3.62 13.85 2.74
CA PHE A 210 4.03 15.03 1.99
C PHE A 210 3.04 15.32 0.86
N LEU A 211 2.39 16.48 0.92
CA LEU A 211 1.44 16.92 -0.11
C LEU A 211 2.12 17.11 -1.46
N SER A 212 3.39 17.55 -1.50
CA SER A 212 4.17 17.68 -2.73
C SER A 212 4.28 16.37 -3.52
N LEU A 213 4.54 15.24 -2.83
CA LEU A 213 4.54 13.92 -3.45
C LEU A 213 3.13 13.48 -3.86
N ALA A 214 2.13 13.77 -3.02
CA ALA A 214 0.73 13.45 -3.34
C ALA A 214 0.26 14.17 -4.61
N ARG A 215 0.60 15.46 -4.77
CA ARG A 215 0.29 16.25 -5.97
C ARG A 215 1.02 15.76 -7.23
N ARG A 216 2.25 15.29 -7.08
CA ARG A 216 3.06 14.84 -8.21
C ARG A 216 2.62 13.49 -8.75
N TYR A 217 2.28 12.54 -7.89
CA TYR A 217 2.06 11.15 -8.28
C TYR A 217 0.59 10.71 -8.27
N GLY A 218 -0.24 11.32 -7.41
CA GLY A 218 -1.65 10.98 -7.32
C GLY A 218 -2.48 11.52 -8.48
N THR A 219 -3.37 10.71 -9.02
CA THR A 219 -4.42 11.18 -9.95
C THR A 219 -5.61 11.76 -9.18
N ARG A 220 -5.83 11.29 -7.95
CA ARG A 220 -6.84 11.76 -7.00
C ARG A 220 -6.30 11.67 -5.58
N ILE A 221 -6.76 12.56 -4.72
CA ILE A 221 -6.40 12.61 -3.30
C ILE A 221 -7.66 12.51 -2.46
N ILE A 222 -7.61 11.67 -1.44
CA ILE A 222 -8.53 11.73 -0.30
C ILE A 222 -7.78 12.14 0.95
N ALA A 223 -8.40 12.98 1.80
CA ALA A 223 -7.81 13.39 3.06
C ALA A 223 -8.62 12.88 4.24
N LEU A 224 -7.90 12.33 5.23
CA LEU A 224 -8.45 11.87 6.49
C LEU A 224 -8.06 12.79 7.64
N LYS A 225 -9.05 13.16 8.47
CA LYS A 225 -8.87 13.88 9.73
C LYS A 225 -9.75 13.22 10.80
N ASP A 226 -9.16 12.84 11.92
CA ASP A 226 -9.85 12.18 13.04
C ASP A 226 -10.73 10.98 12.64
N GLY A 227 -10.24 10.20 11.67
CA GLY A 227 -10.94 9.04 11.13
C GLY A 227 -12.06 9.37 10.16
N GLN A 228 -12.25 10.61 9.75
CA GLN A 228 -13.28 11.06 8.78
C GLN A 228 -12.66 11.47 7.46
N LEU A 229 -13.43 11.31 6.37
CA LEU A 229 -13.10 11.83 5.05
C LEU A 229 -13.45 13.31 4.99
N VAL A 230 -12.43 14.19 4.90
CA VAL A 230 -12.60 15.65 4.86
C VAL A 230 -12.35 16.25 3.48
N PHE A 231 -11.74 15.50 2.57
CA PHE A 231 -11.52 15.91 1.19
C PHE A 231 -11.50 14.69 0.27
N ASP A 232 -12.04 14.85 -0.93
CA ASP A 232 -11.99 13.89 -2.02
C ASP A 232 -12.02 14.65 -3.35
N GLY A 233 -10.93 14.60 -4.10
CA GLY A 233 -10.83 15.35 -5.34
C GLY A 233 -9.47 15.34 -6.02
N SER A 234 -9.32 16.18 -7.04
CA SER A 234 -8.05 16.30 -7.76
C SER A 234 -6.96 16.92 -6.87
N PRO A 235 -5.68 16.57 -7.10
CA PRO A 235 -4.55 17.15 -6.35
C PRO A 235 -4.50 18.67 -6.40
N GLN A 236 -4.92 19.27 -7.51
CA GLN A 236 -4.92 20.72 -7.75
C GLN A 236 -6.00 21.46 -6.96
N ALA A 237 -7.03 20.77 -6.49
CA ALA A 237 -8.11 21.35 -5.70
C ALA A 237 -7.74 21.59 -4.22
N ILE A 238 -6.55 21.15 -3.78
CA ILE A 238 -6.03 21.43 -2.43
C ILE A 238 -5.29 22.75 -2.47
N ASP A 239 -5.99 23.83 -2.14
CA ASP A 239 -5.42 25.15 -1.90
C ASP A 239 -4.89 25.31 -0.45
N ASN A 240 -4.37 26.49 -0.11
CA ASN A 240 -3.87 26.76 1.23
C ASN A 240 -4.94 26.65 2.32
N VAL A 241 -6.19 26.98 2.01
CA VAL A 241 -7.30 26.89 2.97
C VAL A 241 -7.59 25.42 3.26
N LYS A 242 -7.72 24.62 2.23
CA LYS A 242 -7.95 23.18 2.36
C LYS A 242 -6.76 22.46 3.00
N PHE A 243 -5.54 22.90 2.73
CA PHE A 243 -4.34 22.39 3.39
C PHE A 243 -4.40 22.61 4.91
N LYS A 244 -4.72 23.82 5.36
CA LYS A 244 -4.87 24.13 6.79
C LYS A 244 -6.03 23.38 7.45
N GLU A 245 -7.12 23.18 6.74
CA GLU A 245 -8.24 22.36 7.23
C GLU A 245 -7.79 20.90 7.51
N ILE A 246 -6.96 20.33 6.63
CA ILE A 246 -6.48 18.95 6.75
C ILE A 246 -5.41 18.82 7.83
N TYR A 247 -4.39 19.71 7.80
CA TYR A 247 -3.18 19.58 8.61
C TYR A 247 -3.15 20.48 9.86
N GLY A 248 -4.06 21.44 9.98
CA GLY A 248 -4.14 22.41 11.07
C GLY A 248 -3.69 23.81 10.66
N GLU A 249 -4.12 24.83 11.40
CA GLU A 249 -3.86 26.25 11.09
C GLU A 249 -2.37 26.61 11.08
N ASP A 250 -1.56 25.98 11.94
CA ASP A 250 -0.13 26.23 12.07
C ASP A 250 0.74 25.36 11.15
N ALA A 251 0.11 24.56 10.29
CA ALA A 251 0.86 23.68 9.39
C ALA A 251 1.48 24.44 8.23
N GLU A 252 2.75 24.16 7.95
CA GLU A 252 3.47 24.64 6.78
C GLU A 252 3.69 23.49 5.79
N GLU A 253 3.52 23.76 4.49
CA GLU A 253 3.77 22.77 3.45
C GLU A 253 5.27 22.56 3.24
N VAL A 254 5.75 21.34 3.50
CA VAL A 254 7.15 20.97 3.28
C VAL A 254 7.28 20.41 1.86
N GLU A 255 8.09 21.07 1.02
CA GLU A 255 8.45 20.57 -0.29
C GLU A 255 9.55 19.49 -0.18
N VAL A 256 9.27 18.30 -0.66
CA VAL A 256 10.28 17.25 -0.91
C VAL A 256 10.82 17.48 -2.32
N ARG A 257 12.01 18.07 -2.41
CA ARG A 257 12.73 18.33 -3.69
C ARG A 257 13.62 17.15 -4.08
#